data_f6bae5a679c3f7b36b9022eecf8aef74
#
_entry.id   f6bae5a679c3f7b36b9022eecf8aef74
#
_cell.length_a   1.000
_cell.length_b   1.000
_cell.length_c   1.000
_cell.angle_alpha   90.00
_cell.angle_beta   90.00
_cell.angle_gamma   90.00
#
_symmetry.space_group_name_H-M   'P 1'
#
loop_
_entity.id
_entity.type
_entity.pdbx_description
1 polymer ?
#
loop_
_entity_poly.entity_id
_entity_poly.type
_entity_poly.pdbx_seq_one_letter_code
_entity_poly.pdbx_strand_id
1 'polypeptide(L)'
;MSNVVDIAKSQLGYQEVGKSNDSMYGKWYGLNNNPWCAMFVSWCFDQAGEVAKIAAQTKKGFASCQAGLKWFGQKNKLVPVGKAQPGDIVFFQFDADVEADHVGICASNDGKKYLMVYEGNTSGDNKGSQSNGDGVYLKKRAYSLVMGVARP
;
A
#
# COMPACT_ATOMS: atom_id res chain seq x y z
N MET A 1 10.98 17.21 -8.05
CA MET A 1 10.24 15.93 -8.09
C MET A 1 9.44 15.78 -6.81
N SER A 2 8.15 15.47 -6.93
CA SER A 2 7.33 15.15 -5.75
C SER A 2 7.78 13.81 -5.16
N ASN A 3 7.81 13.72 -3.84
CA ASN A 3 8.10 12.45 -3.19
C ASN A 3 6.85 11.54 -3.20
N VAL A 4 7.04 10.29 -2.83
CA VAL A 4 5.97 9.28 -2.89
C VAL A 4 4.78 9.66 -1.99
N VAL A 5 5.02 10.30 -0.85
CA VAL A 5 3.95 10.71 0.08
C VAL A 5 3.06 11.77 -0.56
N ASP A 6 3.66 12.79 -1.19
CA ASP A 6 2.90 13.85 -1.86
C ASP A 6 2.08 13.28 -3.01
N ILE A 7 2.63 12.33 -3.75
CA ILE A 7 1.92 11.67 -4.85
C ILE A 7 0.74 10.87 -4.31
N ALA A 8 0.94 10.08 -3.26
CA ALA A 8 -0.16 9.32 -2.64
C ALA A 8 -1.26 10.25 -2.15
N LYS A 9 -0.90 11.34 -1.50
CA LYS A 9 -1.85 12.35 -1.02
C LYS A 9 -2.67 12.94 -2.16
N SER A 10 -2.05 13.18 -3.31
CA SER A 10 -2.73 13.75 -4.48
C SER A 10 -3.83 12.83 -5.03
N GLN A 11 -3.80 11.55 -4.69
CA GLN A 11 -4.76 10.55 -5.15
C GLN A 11 -5.97 10.38 -4.23
N LEU A 12 -5.99 11.07 -3.09
CA LEU A 12 -7.14 11.00 -2.18
C LEU A 12 -8.42 11.41 -2.92
N GLY A 13 -9.47 10.63 -2.73
CA GLY A 13 -10.75 10.84 -3.42
C GLY A 13 -10.91 10.03 -4.70
N TYR A 14 -9.83 9.39 -5.20
CA TYR A 14 -9.98 8.48 -6.35
C TYR A 14 -10.87 7.30 -5.97
N GLN A 15 -11.79 6.93 -6.88
CA GLN A 15 -12.64 5.74 -6.73
C GLN A 15 -12.57 4.90 -7.99
N GLU A 16 -12.60 3.58 -7.82
CA GLU A 16 -12.67 2.68 -8.97
C GLU A 16 -13.98 2.84 -9.73
N VAL A 17 -14.00 2.41 -10.98
CA VAL A 17 -15.20 2.44 -11.83
C VAL A 17 -16.03 1.20 -11.54
N GLY A 18 -17.27 1.39 -11.07
CA GLY A 18 -18.13 0.25 -10.73
C GLY A 18 -17.64 -0.48 -9.48
N LYS A 19 -17.81 -1.82 -9.46
CA LYS A 19 -17.51 -2.66 -8.30
C LYS A 19 -16.59 -3.85 -8.62
N SER A 20 -15.95 -3.85 -9.77
CA SER A 20 -15.16 -4.99 -10.27
C SER A 20 -13.66 -4.71 -10.29
N ASN A 21 -13.17 -3.87 -9.38
CA ASN A 21 -11.75 -3.51 -9.31
C ASN A 21 -11.23 -2.88 -10.62
N ASP A 22 -12.07 -2.11 -11.30
CA ASP A 22 -11.67 -1.38 -12.50
C ASP A 22 -11.01 -0.06 -12.07
N SER A 23 -9.67 -0.02 -12.10
CA SER A 23 -8.91 1.13 -11.63
C SER A 23 -7.84 1.55 -12.63
N MET A 24 -7.48 2.84 -12.59
CA MET A 24 -6.38 3.33 -13.42
C MET A 24 -5.03 2.72 -13.01
N TYR A 25 -4.87 2.34 -11.75
CA TYR A 25 -3.64 1.70 -11.26
C TYR A 25 -3.51 0.27 -11.79
N GLY A 26 -4.63 -0.47 -11.84
CA GLY A 26 -4.67 -1.79 -12.44
C GLY A 26 -4.40 -1.75 -13.94
N LYS A 27 -4.98 -0.77 -14.64
CA LYS A 27 -4.72 -0.58 -16.08
C LYS A 27 -3.26 -0.25 -16.34
N TRP A 28 -2.67 0.65 -15.56
CA TRP A 28 -1.26 1.00 -15.70
C TRP A 28 -0.34 -0.21 -15.46
N TYR A 29 -0.64 -1.00 -14.42
CA TYR A 29 0.17 -2.16 -14.08
C TYR A 29 0.04 -3.30 -15.09
N GLY A 30 -1.13 -3.43 -15.72
CA GLY A 30 -1.43 -4.49 -16.68
C GLY A 30 -2.21 -5.66 -16.10
N LEU A 31 -2.80 -5.49 -14.92
CA LEU A 31 -3.62 -6.51 -14.22
C LEU A 31 -4.93 -5.89 -13.73
N ASN A 32 -5.63 -5.18 -14.61
CA ASN A 32 -6.90 -4.55 -14.23
C ASN A 32 -7.94 -5.59 -13.80
N ASN A 33 -8.95 -5.15 -13.08
CA ASN A 33 -10.03 -5.99 -12.51
C ASN A 33 -9.51 -6.98 -11.46
N ASN A 34 -8.47 -6.58 -10.73
CA ASN A 34 -7.93 -7.29 -9.57
C ASN A 34 -7.79 -6.32 -8.40
N PRO A 35 -7.71 -6.81 -7.16
CA PRO A 35 -7.42 -5.94 -6.02
C PRO A 35 -6.17 -5.10 -6.29
N TRP A 36 -6.27 -3.78 -6.11
CA TRP A 36 -5.29 -2.84 -6.62
C TRP A 36 -4.51 -2.06 -5.55
N CYS A 37 -4.51 -2.53 -4.29
CA CYS A 37 -3.78 -1.85 -3.22
C CYS A 37 -2.27 -1.80 -3.50
N ALA A 38 -1.66 -2.92 -3.91
CA ALA A 38 -0.24 -2.99 -4.24
C ALA A 38 0.08 -2.25 -5.54
N MET A 39 -0.83 -2.28 -6.51
CA MET A 39 -0.66 -1.55 -7.76
C MET A 39 -0.75 -0.04 -7.54
N PHE A 40 -1.57 0.43 -6.61
CA PHE A 40 -1.59 1.83 -6.19
C PHE A 40 -0.25 2.26 -5.60
N VAL A 41 0.30 1.48 -4.66
CA VAL A 41 1.61 1.75 -4.07
C VAL A 41 2.68 1.82 -5.17
N SER A 42 2.67 0.84 -6.07
CA SER A 42 3.64 0.75 -7.17
C SER A 42 3.54 1.96 -8.10
N TRP A 43 2.32 2.38 -8.44
CA TRP A 43 2.09 3.57 -9.26
C TRP A 43 2.65 4.84 -8.59
N CYS A 44 2.43 4.98 -7.28
CA CYS A 44 2.96 6.13 -6.55
C CYS A 44 4.49 6.20 -6.60
N PHE A 45 5.16 5.06 -6.44
CA PHE A 45 6.62 4.99 -6.56
C PHE A 45 7.08 5.27 -7.99
N ASP A 46 6.35 4.81 -9.00
CA ASP A 46 6.66 5.11 -10.40
C ASP A 46 6.59 6.61 -10.67
N GLN A 47 5.53 7.27 -10.21
CA GLN A 47 5.37 8.72 -10.37
C GLN A 47 6.44 9.51 -9.64
N ALA A 48 6.98 8.97 -8.56
CA ALA A 48 8.09 9.58 -7.82
C ALA A 48 9.46 9.29 -8.46
N GLY A 49 9.51 8.50 -9.53
CA GLY A 49 10.76 8.09 -10.17
C GLY A 49 11.53 7.04 -9.38
N GLU A 50 10.86 6.27 -8.49
CA GLU A 50 11.50 5.36 -7.56
C GLU A 50 11.01 3.91 -7.67
N VAL A 51 10.26 3.55 -8.71
CA VAL A 51 9.69 2.20 -8.86
C VAL A 51 10.75 1.10 -8.91
N ALA A 52 11.96 1.40 -9.37
CA ALA A 52 13.05 0.42 -9.39
C ALA A 52 13.41 -0.10 -8.00
N LYS A 53 13.18 0.70 -6.95
CA LYS A 53 13.44 0.32 -5.56
C LYS A 53 12.45 -0.72 -5.02
N ILE A 54 11.33 -0.92 -5.71
CA ILE A 54 10.26 -1.81 -5.27
C ILE A 54 9.85 -2.83 -6.34
N ALA A 55 10.74 -3.12 -7.28
CA ALA A 55 10.48 -4.02 -8.40
C ALA A 55 10.53 -5.49 -7.97
N ALA A 56 9.64 -5.87 -7.05
CA ALA A 56 9.60 -7.20 -6.45
C ALA A 56 9.09 -8.29 -7.41
N GLN A 57 8.17 -7.94 -8.30
CA GLN A 57 7.57 -8.89 -9.23
C GLN A 57 7.81 -8.53 -10.69
N THR A 58 7.72 -7.24 -11.01
CA THR A 58 7.96 -6.72 -12.36
C THR A 58 8.69 -5.39 -12.28
N LYS A 59 9.06 -4.84 -13.43
CA LYS A 59 9.65 -3.49 -13.51
C LYS A 59 8.69 -2.41 -13.01
N LYS A 60 7.40 -2.71 -12.92
CA LYS A 60 6.37 -1.79 -12.40
C LYS A 60 6.07 -2.02 -10.91
N GLY A 61 6.88 -2.78 -10.19
CA GLY A 61 6.72 -2.98 -8.77
C GLY A 61 6.13 -4.34 -8.42
N PHE A 62 5.02 -4.35 -7.69
CA PHE A 62 4.37 -5.59 -7.26
C PHE A 62 2.85 -5.43 -7.21
N ALA A 63 2.14 -6.53 -7.42
CA ALA A 63 0.69 -6.62 -7.35
C ALA A 63 0.22 -7.51 -6.20
N SER A 64 1.08 -8.41 -5.71
CA SER A 64 0.80 -9.27 -4.57
C SER A 64 1.44 -8.70 -3.30
N CYS A 65 0.63 -8.45 -2.28
CA CYS A 65 1.13 -7.95 -1.00
C CYS A 65 2.12 -8.92 -0.37
N GLN A 66 1.79 -10.21 -0.37
CA GLN A 66 2.67 -11.23 0.22
C GLN A 66 3.99 -11.35 -0.53
N ALA A 67 3.96 -11.29 -1.87
CA ALA A 67 5.20 -11.34 -2.67
C ALA A 67 6.09 -10.12 -2.39
N GLY A 68 5.49 -8.93 -2.26
CA GLY A 68 6.21 -7.71 -1.92
C GLY A 68 6.86 -7.81 -0.54
N LEU A 69 6.09 -8.21 0.48
CA LEU A 69 6.60 -8.35 1.84
C LEU A 69 7.78 -9.33 1.91
N LYS A 70 7.62 -10.48 1.27
CA LYS A 70 8.67 -11.50 1.23
C LYS A 70 9.94 -10.98 0.56
N TRP A 71 9.79 -10.27 -0.56
CA TRP A 71 10.92 -9.73 -1.30
C TRP A 71 11.70 -8.72 -0.47
N PHE A 72 11.01 -7.79 0.21
CA PHE A 72 11.68 -6.81 1.09
C PHE A 72 12.37 -7.49 2.27
N GLY A 73 11.77 -8.54 2.83
CA GLY A 73 12.40 -9.33 3.88
C GLY A 73 13.70 -9.96 3.43
N GLN A 74 13.72 -10.53 2.23
CA GLN A 74 14.92 -11.13 1.63
C GLN A 74 16.01 -10.10 1.34
N LYS A 75 15.62 -8.84 1.12
CA LYS A 75 16.56 -7.73 0.85
C LYS A 75 17.00 -7.00 2.11
N ASN A 76 16.57 -7.45 3.30
CA ASN A 76 16.85 -6.81 4.58
C ASN A 76 16.40 -5.34 4.63
N LYS A 77 15.21 -5.07 4.04
CA LYS A 77 14.63 -3.71 3.97
C LYS A 77 13.52 -3.49 4.99
N LEU A 78 13.22 -4.45 5.86
CA LEU A 78 12.18 -4.30 6.87
C LEU A 78 12.70 -3.52 8.07
N VAL A 79 11.83 -2.67 8.62
CA VAL A 79 12.10 -1.89 9.84
C VAL A 79 11.00 -2.17 10.86
N PRO A 80 11.26 -1.99 12.17
CA PRO A 80 10.21 -2.16 13.19
C PRO A 80 9.07 -1.17 12.97
N VAL A 81 7.82 -1.57 13.27
CA VAL A 81 6.65 -0.73 13.07
C VAL A 81 6.74 0.59 13.86
N GLY A 82 7.30 0.56 15.07
CA GLY A 82 7.50 1.78 15.87
C GLY A 82 8.48 2.76 15.26
N LYS A 83 9.27 2.34 14.28
CA LYS A 83 10.25 3.18 13.57
C LYS A 83 9.75 3.60 12.18
N ALA A 84 8.52 3.28 11.82
CA ALA A 84 7.98 3.63 10.50
C ALA A 84 8.03 5.15 10.29
N GLN A 85 8.40 5.56 9.09
CA GLN A 85 8.53 6.95 8.66
C GLN A 85 7.67 7.22 7.44
N PRO A 86 7.30 8.49 7.18
CA PRO A 86 6.59 8.84 5.94
C PRO A 86 7.34 8.31 4.71
N GLY A 87 6.59 7.66 3.82
CA GLY A 87 7.14 7.05 2.61
C GLY A 87 7.47 5.57 2.75
N ASP A 88 7.51 5.03 3.96
CA ASP A 88 7.69 3.59 4.14
C ASP A 88 6.45 2.84 3.63
N ILE A 89 6.65 1.60 3.20
CA ILE A 89 5.58 0.72 2.72
C ILE A 89 5.11 -0.14 3.90
N VAL A 90 3.79 -0.12 4.17
CA VAL A 90 3.22 -0.81 5.33
C VAL A 90 2.36 -1.97 4.83
N PHE A 91 2.67 -3.18 5.28
CA PHE A 91 1.93 -4.41 4.96
C PHE A 91 1.06 -4.81 6.14
N PHE A 92 -0.19 -5.20 5.84
CA PHE A 92 -1.21 -5.49 6.85
C PHE A 92 -1.74 -6.91 6.73
N GLN A 93 -2.21 -7.42 7.87
CA GLN A 93 -3.05 -8.60 7.93
C GLN A 93 -4.33 -8.24 8.69
N PHE A 94 -5.47 -8.41 8.03
CA PHE A 94 -6.79 -8.08 8.62
C PHE A 94 -7.56 -9.32 9.08
N ASP A 95 -7.16 -10.50 8.64
CA ASP A 95 -7.77 -11.76 9.06
C ASP A 95 -6.74 -12.60 9.82
N ALA A 96 -7.07 -13.85 10.13
CA ALA A 96 -6.24 -14.70 10.97
C ALA A 96 -5.23 -15.56 10.20
N ASP A 97 -5.04 -15.32 8.89
CA ASP A 97 -4.07 -16.11 8.12
C ASP A 97 -2.65 -15.57 8.30
N VAL A 98 -1.67 -16.22 7.63
CA VAL A 98 -0.25 -15.89 7.77
C VAL A 98 0.27 -15.03 6.64
N GLU A 99 -0.60 -14.55 5.74
CA GLU A 99 -0.22 -13.78 4.57
C GLU A 99 -0.65 -12.33 4.68
N ALA A 100 0.09 -11.44 4.04
CA ALA A 100 -0.28 -10.04 3.96
C ALA A 100 -1.51 -9.87 3.05
N ASP A 101 -2.54 -9.17 3.56
CA ASP A 101 -3.81 -8.96 2.87
C ASP A 101 -3.89 -7.61 2.18
N HIS A 102 -3.06 -6.65 2.60
CA HIS A 102 -3.21 -5.26 2.20
C HIS A 102 -1.88 -4.53 2.35
N VAL A 103 -1.76 -3.39 1.67
CA VAL A 103 -0.52 -2.60 1.69
C VAL A 103 -0.87 -1.13 1.46
N GLY A 104 -0.06 -0.25 2.04
CA GLY A 104 -0.20 1.19 1.84
C GLY A 104 1.13 1.91 2.06
N ILE A 105 1.07 3.25 2.01
CA ILE A 105 2.24 4.13 2.17
C ILE A 105 2.06 4.92 3.47
N CYS A 106 3.04 4.83 4.36
CA CYS A 106 3.00 5.53 5.64
C CYS A 106 2.98 7.05 5.42
N ALA A 107 2.01 7.71 6.06
CA ALA A 107 1.91 9.17 6.10
C ALA A 107 2.51 9.72 7.38
N SER A 108 2.24 9.07 8.52
CA SER A 108 2.75 9.49 9.82
C SER A 108 2.67 8.34 10.83
N ASN A 109 3.39 8.49 11.93
CA ASN A 109 3.48 7.50 12.99
C ASN A 109 3.39 8.25 14.33
N ASP A 110 2.44 7.86 15.19
CA ASP A 110 2.32 8.50 16.50
C ASP A 110 3.41 8.06 17.50
N GLY A 111 4.20 7.06 17.11
CA GLY A 111 5.28 6.53 17.96
C GLY A 111 4.80 5.66 19.12
N LYS A 112 3.52 5.37 19.18
CA LYS A 112 2.89 4.66 20.32
C LYS A 112 2.09 3.45 19.90
N LYS A 113 1.12 3.64 18.98
CA LYS A 113 0.12 2.61 18.72
C LYS A 113 -0.45 2.64 17.31
N TYR A 114 -0.43 3.79 16.61
CA TYR A 114 -1.12 3.97 15.34
C TYR A 114 -0.23 4.58 14.27
N LEU A 115 -0.47 4.15 13.03
CA LEU A 115 0.04 4.79 11.82
C LEU A 115 -1.12 5.43 11.08
N MET A 116 -0.85 6.54 10.38
CA MET A 116 -1.71 7.04 9.31
C MET A 116 -1.12 6.56 7.99
N VAL A 117 -1.95 5.97 7.13
CA VAL A 117 -1.48 5.27 5.93
C VAL A 117 -2.35 5.64 4.73
N TYR A 118 -1.73 6.00 3.61
CA TYR A 118 -2.43 6.16 2.33
C TYR A 118 -2.63 4.79 1.71
N GLU A 119 -3.87 4.43 1.44
CA GLU A 119 -4.22 3.10 0.96
C GLU A 119 -5.16 3.18 -0.24
N GLY A 120 -4.88 2.38 -1.27
CA GLY A 120 -5.79 2.14 -2.38
C GLY A 120 -6.60 0.87 -2.14
N ASN A 121 -7.72 0.74 -2.85
CA ASN A 121 -8.59 -0.44 -2.78
C ASN A 121 -9.06 -0.73 -1.35
N THR A 122 -9.42 0.32 -0.62
CA THR A 122 -9.95 0.22 0.75
C THR A 122 -11.24 1.05 0.85
N SER A 123 -11.83 1.09 2.03
CA SER A 123 -13.08 1.82 2.28
C SER A 123 -12.85 2.99 3.22
N GLY A 124 -13.61 4.06 3.04
CA GLY A 124 -13.49 5.28 3.84
C GLY A 124 -14.01 5.13 5.27
N ASP A 125 -14.84 4.11 5.54
CA ASP A 125 -15.38 3.84 6.86
C ASP A 125 -14.96 2.45 7.35
N ASN A 126 -15.42 2.06 8.54
CA ASN A 126 -15.10 0.76 9.12
C ASN A 126 -16.10 -0.33 8.74
N LYS A 127 -17.09 -0.03 7.90
CA LYS A 127 -18.14 -0.97 7.49
C LYS A 127 -17.85 -1.63 6.16
N GLY A 128 -17.17 -0.92 5.24
CA GLY A 128 -16.76 -1.48 3.97
C GLY A 128 -15.53 -2.35 4.08
N SER A 129 -15.20 -3.07 3.02
CA SER A 129 -14.00 -3.91 2.99
C SER A 129 -12.75 -3.05 3.12
N GLN A 130 -11.84 -3.45 4.01
CA GLN A 130 -10.57 -2.75 4.22
C GLN A 130 -9.49 -3.24 3.27
N SER A 131 -9.60 -4.45 2.72
CA SER A 131 -8.62 -5.03 1.80
C SER A 131 -9.13 -5.13 0.35
N ASN A 132 -10.39 -4.83 0.10
CA ASN A 132 -10.97 -4.82 -1.23
C ASN A 132 -12.13 -3.81 -1.30
N GLY A 133 -11.83 -2.55 -1.01
CA GLY A 133 -12.79 -1.46 -1.06
C GLY A 133 -12.77 -0.73 -2.41
N ASP A 134 -13.25 0.51 -2.43
CA ASP A 134 -13.58 1.22 -3.65
C ASP A 134 -12.65 2.38 -4.02
N GLY A 135 -11.75 2.77 -3.13
CA GLY A 135 -11.04 4.02 -3.38
C GLY A 135 -9.71 4.17 -2.65
N VAL A 136 -9.16 5.37 -2.76
CA VAL A 136 -7.94 5.80 -2.07
C VAL A 136 -8.33 6.65 -0.88
N TYR A 137 -7.85 6.25 0.30
CA TYR A 137 -8.17 6.91 1.57
C TYR A 137 -6.92 7.02 2.45
N LEU A 138 -6.96 7.99 3.37
CA LEU A 138 -6.00 8.08 4.47
C LEU A 138 -6.63 7.36 5.66
N LYS A 139 -6.00 6.28 6.12
CA LYS A 139 -6.53 5.39 7.14
C LYS A 139 -5.67 5.42 8.40
N LYS A 140 -6.32 5.37 9.57
CA LYS A 140 -5.67 5.16 10.85
C LYS A 140 -5.58 3.67 11.13
N ARG A 141 -4.37 3.15 11.30
CA ARG A 141 -4.14 1.70 11.45
C ARG A 141 -3.35 1.43 12.73
N ALA A 142 -3.86 0.49 13.55
CA ALA A 142 -3.16 0.06 14.75
C ALA A 142 -1.92 -0.77 14.39
N TYR A 143 -0.88 -0.68 15.20
CA TYR A 143 0.34 -1.48 15.04
C TYR A 143 0.04 -2.99 15.00
N SER A 144 -0.98 -3.43 15.75
CA SER A 144 -1.35 -4.85 15.81
C SER A 144 -1.79 -5.44 14.48
N LEU A 145 -2.17 -4.62 13.49
CA LEU A 145 -2.56 -5.07 12.16
C LEU A 145 -1.38 -5.14 11.18
N VAL A 146 -0.22 -4.63 11.58
CA VAL A 146 0.95 -4.52 10.69
C VAL A 146 1.77 -5.80 10.72
N MET A 147 1.97 -6.40 9.53
CA MET A 147 2.86 -7.56 9.37
C MET A 147 4.31 -7.15 9.14
N GLY A 148 4.53 -6.02 8.49
CA GLY A 148 5.87 -5.56 8.21
C GLY A 148 5.85 -4.15 7.64
N VAL A 149 6.97 -3.44 7.80
CA VAL A 149 7.20 -2.11 7.26
C VAL A 149 8.49 -2.17 6.46
N ALA A 150 8.44 -1.75 5.20
CA ALA A 150 9.61 -1.76 4.31
C ALA A 150 10.07 -0.34 4.02
N ARG A 151 11.37 -0.15 4.08
CA ARG A 151 12.04 1.11 3.67
C ARG A 151 12.90 0.81 2.47
N PRO A 152 12.38 1.07 1.27
CA PRO A 152 13.08 0.73 0.03
C PRO A 152 14.40 1.45 -0.19
#